data_1fe16b6e2f7a2fdd73c34948255806a9
#
_entry.id   1fe16b6e2f7a2fdd73c34948255806a9
#
_cell.length_a   1.000
_cell.length_b   1.000
_cell.length_c   1.000
_cell.angle_alpha   90.00
_cell.angle_beta   90.00
_cell.angle_gamma   90.00
#
_symmetry.space_group_name_H-M   'P 1'
#
loop_
_entity.id
_entity.type
_entity.pdbx_description
1 polymer ?
#
loop_
_entity_poly.entity_id
_entity_poly.type
_entity_poly.pdbx_seq_one_letter_code
_entity_poly.pdbx_strand_id
1 'polypeptide(L)'
;MKKILSILSIMVTLFLTSSCIGHSGPSGIPPYVVKAIYVDYAKSTLEFEQGEFDPTKITINVSKANGEGLQTTVTPEMIKTDVNNLRLGENTIEAVYNEIEDEHNNFTFYFKITILEKNDDRFLYQEDSIGYSYYITGYIGSDEVVTLPLTYNSKPVQGIADSAFLKDETLKVVYIPSGYTVIESAAFYQCKELKCVYIPSTVKTIGDYAFHGVRTIFTENQTNTYTSNWYDENNSYVHTNIDMNSLVTCNDYQYLVNEEVTLVNYLGNEKTITLPSEFNNKEITSVGPYAFAFNKNLEEINFPSSYVTVENNAFNNCENLVNLTLSSN
;
A
#
# COMPACT_ATOMS: atom_id res chain seq x y z
N MET A 1 1.44 -24.99 -20.90
CA MET A 1 0.25 -25.16 -21.71
C MET A 1 -0.38 -23.78 -21.86
N LYS A 2 -0.41 -23.25 -23.08
CA LYS A 2 -0.93 -21.92 -23.38
C LYS A 2 -2.45 -21.91 -23.10
N LYS A 3 -2.89 -21.07 -22.16
CA LYS A 3 -4.30 -20.78 -21.95
C LYS A 3 -4.77 -19.88 -23.09
N ILE A 4 -5.69 -20.41 -23.89
CA ILE A 4 -6.45 -19.66 -24.89
C ILE A 4 -7.41 -18.77 -24.10
N LEU A 5 -7.11 -17.47 -23.98
CA LEU A 5 -8.09 -16.49 -23.55
C LEU A 5 -9.06 -16.25 -24.72
N SER A 6 -10.32 -16.51 -24.49
CA SER A 6 -11.40 -16.24 -25.43
C SER A 6 -11.47 -14.74 -25.71
N ILE A 7 -11.21 -14.38 -26.97
CA ILE A 7 -11.37 -13.02 -27.49
C ILE A 7 -12.86 -12.73 -27.50
N LEU A 8 -13.37 -12.06 -26.49
CA LEU A 8 -14.67 -11.42 -26.53
C LEU A 8 -14.49 -10.09 -27.28
N SER A 9 -14.95 -10.08 -28.54
CA SER A 9 -14.98 -8.87 -29.37
C SER A 9 -15.92 -7.84 -28.72
N ILE A 10 -15.37 -6.88 -27.98
CA ILE A 10 -16.14 -5.73 -27.50
C ILE A 10 -16.15 -4.71 -28.61
N MET A 11 -17.30 -4.61 -29.27
CA MET A 11 -17.61 -3.53 -30.18
C MET A 11 -17.62 -2.20 -29.40
N VAL A 12 -16.56 -1.41 -29.53
CA VAL A 12 -16.53 -0.05 -28.98
C VAL A 12 -17.43 0.82 -29.85
N THR A 13 -18.58 1.24 -29.30
CA THR A 13 -19.47 2.22 -29.93
C THR A 13 -18.78 3.58 -29.92
N LEU A 14 -18.39 4.05 -31.07
CA LEU A 14 -17.83 5.39 -31.29
C LEU A 14 -18.91 6.45 -31.05
N PHE A 15 -18.76 7.32 -30.06
CA PHE A 15 -19.44 8.58 -30.06
C PHE A 15 -18.62 9.58 -30.88
N LEU A 16 -19.07 9.82 -32.11
CA LEU A 16 -18.54 10.85 -32.98
C LEU A 16 -19.07 12.20 -32.54
N THR A 17 -18.27 13.02 -31.90
CA THR A 17 -18.52 14.46 -31.86
C THR A 17 -17.58 15.12 -32.87
N SER A 18 -18.03 15.17 -34.11
CA SER A 18 -17.40 15.96 -35.15
C SER A 18 -17.98 17.37 -35.11
N SER A 19 -17.23 18.34 -34.67
CA SER A 19 -17.53 19.75 -34.91
C SER A 19 -16.79 20.19 -36.20
N CYS A 20 -17.38 19.87 -37.35
CA CYS A 20 -16.97 20.48 -38.61
C CYS A 20 -17.78 21.75 -38.83
N ILE A 21 -17.16 22.92 -38.68
CA ILE A 21 -17.68 24.18 -39.25
C ILE A 21 -17.18 24.28 -40.65
N GLY A 22 -18.16 24.24 -41.63
CA GLY A 22 -17.86 24.17 -43.06
C GLY A 22 -17.28 25.44 -43.63
N HIS A 23 -16.30 25.28 -44.50
CA HIS A 23 -16.08 26.17 -45.61
C HIS A 23 -16.33 25.43 -46.91
N SER A 24 -17.36 25.86 -47.63
CA SER A 24 -17.72 25.36 -48.95
C SER A 24 -16.75 25.82 -50.01
N GLY A 25 -15.89 24.90 -50.47
CA GLY A 25 -15.04 24.99 -51.65
C GLY A 25 -15.19 23.73 -52.50
N PRO A 26 -14.85 23.71 -53.80
CA PRO A 26 -15.24 22.66 -54.71
C PRO A 26 -14.56 21.32 -54.43
N SER A 27 -15.37 20.29 -54.33
CA SER A 27 -15.14 18.85 -54.43
C SER A 27 -13.72 18.34 -54.15
N GLY A 28 -13.40 18.15 -52.90
CA GLY A 28 -12.25 17.38 -52.49
C GLY A 28 -12.12 17.38 -50.98
N ILE A 29 -12.52 16.28 -50.29
CA ILE A 29 -12.15 16.11 -48.88
C ILE A 29 -10.62 16.12 -48.82
N PRO A 30 -9.99 17.00 -48.00
CA PRO A 30 -8.53 17.03 -47.91
C PRO A 30 -7.98 15.64 -47.56
N PRO A 31 -6.87 15.21 -48.17
CA PRO A 31 -6.30 13.87 -48.00
C PRO A 31 -5.88 13.54 -46.56
N TYR A 32 -5.76 14.54 -45.71
CA TYR A 32 -5.32 14.44 -44.32
C TYR A 32 -6.48 14.33 -43.31
N VAL A 33 -7.73 14.33 -43.76
CA VAL A 33 -8.86 14.19 -42.82
C VAL A 33 -8.92 12.78 -42.23
N VAL A 34 -8.72 12.70 -40.90
CA VAL A 34 -8.84 11.42 -40.17
C VAL A 34 -10.33 11.02 -40.08
N LYS A 35 -10.63 9.81 -40.53
CA LYS A 35 -11.98 9.24 -40.51
C LYS A 35 -12.21 8.40 -39.24
N ALA A 36 -11.21 7.63 -38.84
CA ALA A 36 -11.29 6.78 -37.65
C ALA A 36 -9.88 6.41 -37.14
N ILE A 37 -9.80 6.14 -35.84
CA ILE A 37 -8.61 5.58 -35.20
C ILE A 37 -9.02 4.33 -34.43
N TYR A 38 -8.27 3.25 -34.58
CA TYR A 38 -8.47 1.99 -33.90
C TYR A 38 -7.19 1.53 -33.24
N VAL A 39 -7.26 1.07 -31.99
CA VAL A 39 -6.13 0.40 -31.35
C VAL A 39 -5.93 -0.97 -31.96
N ASP A 40 -4.70 -1.28 -32.35
CA ASP A 40 -4.30 -2.61 -32.79
C ASP A 40 -3.99 -3.47 -31.57
N TYR A 41 -5.00 -4.15 -31.04
CA TYR A 41 -4.89 -4.98 -29.84
C TYR A 41 -3.89 -6.14 -29.98
N ALA A 42 -3.61 -6.59 -31.21
CA ALA A 42 -2.65 -7.67 -31.43
C ALA A 42 -1.19 -7.20 -31.33
N LYS A 43 -0.97 -5.89 -31.52
CA LYS A 43 0.37 -5.27 -31.50
C LYS A 43 0.60 -4.35 -30.32
N SER A 44 -0.41 -4.14 -29.46
CA SER A 44 -0.35 -3.24 -28.32
C SER A 44 -0.13 -4.01 -27.02
N THR A 45 0.69 -3.44 -26.13
CA THR A 45 0.68 -3.81 -24.72
C THR A 45 -0.39 -2.97 -24.02
N LEU A 46 -1.32 -3.60 -23.34
CA LEU A 46 -2.44 -2.93 -22.65
C LEU A 46 -2.43 -3.17 -21.14
N GLU A 47 -1.47 -3.94 -20.64
CA GLU A 47 -1.24 -4.20 -19.23
C GLU A 47 0.13 -3.65 -18.85
N PHE A 48 0.17 -2.81 -17.83
CA PHE A 48 1.37 -2.15 -17.34
C PHE A 48 1.44 -2.27 -15.82
N GLU A 49 2.64 -2.42 -15.28
CA GLU A 49 2.83 -2.28 -13.84
C GLU A 49 2.64 -0.80 -13.41
N GLN A 50 2.29 -0.60 -12.15
CA GLN A 50 2.10 0.74 -11.59
C GLN A 50 3.36 1.59 -11.77
N GLY A 51 3.19 2.75 -12.41
CA GLY A 51 4.29 3.67 -12.75
C GLY A 51 5.04 3.35 -14.03
N GLU A 52 4.72 2.24 -14.73
CA GLU A 52 5.43 1.79 -15.94
C GLU A 52 4.61 2.01 -17.22
N PHE A 53 3.54 2.82 -17.19
CA PHE A 53 2.74 3.09 -18.38
C PHE A 53 3.59 3.77 -19.46
N ASP A 54 3.74 3.10 -20.62
CA ASP A 54 4.47 3.56 -21.78
C ASP A 54 3.52 3.61 -23.00
N PRO A 55 3.05 4.80 -23.40
CA PRO A 55 2.13 4.93 -24.54
C PRO A 55 2.74 4.43 -25.85
N THR A 56 4.06 4.42 -26.01
CA THR A 56 4.71 3.94 -27.23
C THR A 56 4.51 2.44 -27.49
N LYS A 57 4.04 1.71 -26.47
CA LYS A 57 3.65 0.30 -26.59
C LYS A 57 2.25 0.11 -27.17
N ILE A 58 1.52 1.21 -27.44
CA ILE A 58 0.17 1.18 -28.00
C ILE A 58 0.28 1.48 -29.50
N THR A 59 -0.11 0.52 -30.33
CA THR A 59 -0.18 0.67 -31.79
C THR A 59 -1.59 1.07 -32.19
N ILE A 60 -1.72 2.06 -33.05
CA ILE A 60 -2.99 2.53 -33.61
C ILE A 60 -2.97 2.44 -35.13
N ASN A 61 -4.13 2.17 -35.71
CA ASN A 61 -4.40 2.25 -37.12
C ASN A 61 -5.26 3.49 -37.39
N VAL A 62 -4.74 4.42 -38.18
CA VAL A 62 -5.41 5.65 -38.58
C VAL A 62 -5.98 5.45 -39.98
N SER A 63 -7.29 5.62 -40.12
CA SER A 63 -8.00 5.57 -41.40
C SER A 63 -8.32 6.99 -41.87
N LYS A 64 -7.93 7.35 -43.09
CA LYS A 64 -8.17 8.66 -43.65
C LYS A 64 -9.40 8.67 -44.58
N ALA A 65 -9.93 9.87 -44.82
CA ALA A 65 -11.11 10.05 -45.67
C ALA A 65 -10.85 9.69 -47.14
N ASN A 66 -9.60 9.80 -47.60
CA ASN A 66 -9.19 9.43 -48.96
C ASN A 66 -8.98 7.91 -49.17
N GLY A 67 -9.21 7.10 -48.11
CA GLY A 67 -9.03 5.65 -48.13
C GLY A 67 -7.61 5.17 -47.77
N GLU A 68 -6.65 6.10 -47.55
CA GLU A 68 -5.34 5.73 -47.03
C GLU A 68 -5.44 5.30 -45.54
N GLY A 69 -4.53 4.41 -45.16
CA GLY A 69 -4.34 3.98 -43.78
C GLY A 69 -2.90 4.19 -43.33
N LEU A 70 -2.72 4.57 -42.07
CA LEU A 70 -1.44 4.66 -41.43
C LEU A 70 -1.44 3.82 -40.14
N GLN A 71 -0.38 3.05 -39.94
CA GLN A 71 -0.13 2.41 -38.63
C GLN A 71 1.00 3.13 -37.94
N THR A 72 0.78 3.54 -36.70
CA THR A 72 1.77 4.24 -35.87
C THR A 72 1.58 3.87 -34.41
N THR A 73 2.45 4.35 -33.53
CA THR A 73 2.32 4.20 -32.09
C THR A 73 1.78 5.49 -31.46
N VAL A 74 1.15 5.34 -30.29
CA VAL A 74 0.76 6.50 -29.48
C VAL A 74 2.03 7.13 -28.91
N THR A 75 2.15 8.44 -28.98
CA THR A 75 3.28 9.17 -28.38
C THR A 75 2.85 9.83 -27.06
N PRO A 76 3.77 10.16 -26.14
CA PRO A 76 3.44 10.84 -24.90
C PRO A 76 2.66 12.15 -25.09
N GLU A 77 2.95 12.91 -26.14
CA GLU A 77 2.30 14.19 -26.45
C GLU A 77 0.83 14.03 -26.83
N MET A 78 0.46 12.86 -27.36
CA MET A 78 -0.93 12.53 -27.68
C MET A 78 -1.77 12.35 -26.42
N ILE A 79 -1.18 11.94 -25.29
CA ILE A 79 -1.92 11.60 -24.06
C ILE A 79 -2.42 12.87 -23.39
N LYS A 80 -3.72 12.88 -23.05
CA LYS A 80 -4.41 13.95 -22.30
C LYS A 80 -4.79 13.54 -20.89
N THR A 81 -4.89 12.24 -20.63
CA THR A 81 -5.10 11.70 -19.28
C THR A 81 -3.87 11.96 -18.42
N ASP A 82 -4.06 12.40 -17.17
CA ASP A 82 -2.97 12.51 -16.21
C ASP A 82 -2.49 11.12 -15.80
N VAL A 83 -1.36 10.71 -16.37
CA VAL A 83 -0.79 9.38 -16.18
C VAL A 83 -0.25 9.14 -14.75
N ASN A 84 0.01 10.21 -13.99
CA ASN A 84 0.45 10.10 -12.60
C ASN A 84 -0.69 9.68 -11.64
N ASN A 85 -1.93 9.80 -12.10
CA ASN A 85 -3.13 9.47 -11.33
C ASN A 85 -3.82 8.19 -11.81
N LEU A 86 -3.15 7.33 -12.58
CA LEU A 86 -3.70 6.03 -12.98
C LEU A 86 -3.89 5.12 -11.77
N ARG A 87 -5.07 4.50 -11.69
CA ARG A 87 -5.45 3.60 -10.59
C ARG A 87 -5.17 2.15 -10.97
N LEU A 88 -4.98 1.31 -9.96
CA LEU A 88 -4.94 -0.14 -10.18
C LEU A 88 -6.23 -0.63 -10.86
N GLY A 89 -6.09 -1.58 -11.79
CA GLY A 89 -7.17 -2.08 -12.62
C GLY A 89 -7.36 -1.28 -13.90
N GLU A 90 -8.57 -1.32 -14.45
CA GLU A 90 -8.90 -0.72 -15.73
C GLU A 90 -8.93 0.81 -15.67
N ASN A 91 -8.23 1.45 -16.58
CA ASN A 91 -8.22 2.89 -16.80
C ASN A 91 -8.59 3.20 -18.25
N THR A 92 -9.33 4.29 -18.46
CA THR A 92 -9.60 4.81 -19.82
C THR A 92 -8.63 5.95 -20.09
N ILE A 93 -7.89 5.85 -21.16
CA ILE A 93 -6.92 6.85 -21.62
C ILE A 93 -7.54 7.67 -22.73
N GLU A 94 -7.51 8.98 -22.58
CA GLU A 94 -7.84 9.94 -23.62
C GLU A 94 -6.56 10.34 -24.35
N ALA A 95 -6.60 10.27 -25.67
CA ALA A 95 -5.49 10.68 -26.53
C ALA A 95 -6.00 11.50 -27.74
N VAL A 96 -5.15 12.39 -28.21
CA VAL A 96 -5.44 13.24 -29.37
C VAL A 96 -4.39 12.97 -30.45
N TYR A 97 -4.85 12.55 -31.58
CA TYR A 97 -4.02 12.40 -32.78
C TYR A 97 -4.11 13.65 -33.65
N ASN A 98 -2.97 14.22 -34.01
CA ASN A 98 -2.85 15.33 -34.93
C ASN A 98 -1.73 15.03 -35.92
N GLU A 99 -2.07 14.89 -37.19
CA GLU A 99 -1.09 14.60 -38.24
C GLU A 99 -0.40 15.85 -38.80
N ILE A 100 -1.06 16.99 -38.69
CA ILE A 100 -0.58 18.31 -39.11
C ILE A 100 -0.72 19.19 -37.89
N GLU A 101 0.27 19.96 -37.52
CA GLU A 101 0.20 20.93 -36.39
C GLU A 101 -0.84 22.05 -36.66
N ASP A 102 -2.08 21.64 -36.90
CA ASP A 102 -3.24 22.50 -37.15
C ASP A 102 -4.30 22.20 -36.08
N GLU A 103 -4.64 23.19 -35.27
CA GLU A 103 -5.62 23.08 -34.18
C GLU A 103 -6.99 22.57 -34.64
N HIS A 104 -7.30 22.61 -35.93
CA HIS A 104 -8.59 22.20 -36.51
C HIS A 104 -8.66 20.71 -36.90
N ASN A 105 -7.54 19.96 -36.81
CA ASN A 105 -7.44 18.56 -37.20
C ASN A 105 -7.18 17.60 -36.04
N ASN A 106 -7.56 17.98 -34.85
CA ASN A 106 -7.45 17.14 -33.66
C ASN A 106 -8.50 16.03 -33.70
N PHE A 107 -8.06 14.77 -33.66
CA PHE A 107 -8.92 13.62 -33.54
C PHE A 107 -8.74 12.99 -32.16
N THR A 108 -9.74 13.17 -31.27
CA THR A 108 -9.73 12.54 -29.94
C THR A 108 -10.21 11.10 -30.02
N PHE A 109 -9.47 10.21 -29.39
CA PHE A 109 -9.84 8.81 -29.25
C PHE A 109 -9.55 8.30 -27.85
N TYR A 110 -10.19 7.21 -27.47
CA TYR A 110 -10.10 6.61 -26.15
C TYR A 110 -9.71 5.14 -26.27
N PHE A 111 -8.91 4.67 -25.33
CA PHE A 111 -8.59 3.26 -25.22
C PHE A 111 -8.44 2.88 -23.75
N LYS A 112 -8.54 1.58 -23.47
CA LYS A 112 -8.44 1.05 -22.13
C LYS A 112 -7.11 0.37 -21.93
N ILE A 113 -6.55 0.58 -20.74
CA ILE A 113 -5.38 -0.13 -20.24
C ILE A 113 -5.69 -0.69 -18.85
N THR A 114 -4.93 -1.70 -18.43
CA THR A 114 -4.96 -2.24 -17.07
C THR A 114 -3.66 -1.90 -16.37
N ILE A 115 -3.73 -1.24 -15.23
CA ILE A 115 -2.57 -1.04 -14.37
C ILE A 115 -2.55 -2.18 -13.34
N LEU A 116 -1.48 -2.96 -13.39
CA LEU A 116 -1.19 -4.05 -12.47
C LEU A 116 -0.42 -3.51 -11.28
N GLU A 117 -0.65 -4.09 -10.11
CA GLU A 117 0.19 -3.82 -8.96
C GLU A 117 1.61 -4.30 -9.25
N LYS A 118 2.60 -3.44 -8.96
CA LYS A 118 4.00 -3.82 -9.06
C LYS A 118 4.31 -4.83 -7.98
N ASN A 119 4.91 -5.95 -8.38
CA ASN A 119 5.39 -6.93 -7.42
C ASN A 119 6.43 -6.30 -6.49
N ASP A 120 6.33 -6.60 -5.22
CA ASP A 120 7.30 -6.14 -4.23
C ASP A 120 8.45 -7.16 -4.11
N ASP A 121 9.53 -6.90 -4.84
CA ASP A 121 10.69 -7.78 -4.90
C ASP A 121 11.52 -7.81 -3.59
N ARG A 122 11.14 -7.00 -2.58
CA ARG A 122 11.75 -7.09 -1.24
C ARG A 122 11.33 -8.34 -0.50
N PHE A 123 10.27 -9.02 -0.95
CA PHE A 123 9.77 -10.26 -0.36
C PHE A 123 10.01 -11.46 -1.25
N LEU A 124 10.22 -12.60 -0.63
CA LEU A 124 10.23 -13.90 -1.29
C LEU A 124 8.87 -14.56 -1.13
N TYR A 125 8.40 -15.23 -2.16
CA TYR A 125 7.06 -15.80 -2.20
C TYR A 125 7.06 -17.27 -2.57
N GLN A 126 6.11 -18.00 -2.03
CA GLN A 126 5.78 -19.36 -2.44
C GLN A 126 4.29 -19.46 -2.74
N GLU A 127 3.95 -20.03 -3.87
CA GLU A 127 2.55 -20.30 -4.23
C GLU A 127 2.00 -21.42 -3.35
N ASP A 128 0.74 -21.32 -2.95
CA ASP A 128 0.05 -22.38 -2.21
C ASP A 128 -0.12 -23.65 -3.09
N SER A 129 -0.43 -24.78 -2.46
CA SER A 129 -0.48 -26.09 -3.12
C SER A 129 -1.55 -26.20 -4.22
N ILE A 130 -2.51 -25.30 -4.24
CA ILE A 130 -3.62 -25.27 -5.21
C ILE A 130 -3.49 -24.12 -6.22
N GLY A 131 -2.48 -23.26 -6.08
CA GLY A 131 -2.16 -22.19 -7.01
C GLY A 131 -3.10 -20.99 -6.96
N TYR A 132 -3.79 -20.77 -5.85
CA TYR A 132 -4.73 -19.65 -5.67
C TYR A 132 -4.13 -18.44 -5.00
N SER A 133 -3.15 -18.61 -4.13
CA SER A 133 -2.57 -17.55 -3.32
C SER A 133 -1.07 -17.74 -3.12
N TYR A 134 -0.42 -16.73 -2.55
CA TYR A 134 0.97 -16.77 -2.15
C TYR A 134 1.13 -16.63 -0.63
N TYR A 135 2.25 -17.17 -0.15
CA TYR A 135 2.78 -16.96 1.19
C TYR A 135 4.11 -16.22 1.08
N ILE A 136 4.35 -15.27 1.96
CA ILE A 136 5.68 -14.68 2.13
C ILE A 136 6.57 -15.71 2.82
N THR A 137 7.70 -16.04 2.20
CA THR A 137 8.68 -16.99 2.72
C THR A 137 9.98 -16.34 3.17
N GLY A 138 10.15 -15.04 2.90
CA GLY A 138 11.32 -14.30 3.33
C GLY A 138 11.23 -12.81 3.00
N TYR A 139 12.09 -12.04 3.64
CA TYR A 139 12.29 -10.62 3.41
C TYR A 139 13.78 -10.35 3.14
N ILE A 140 14.06 -9.63 2.06
CA ILE A 140 15.42 -9.28 1.63
C ILE A 140 15.62 -7.75 1.55
N GLY A 141 14.60 -6.99 1.96
CA GLY A 141 14.67 -5.54 2.08
C GLY A 141 15.50 -5.09 3.29
N SER A 142 15.57 -3.77 3.47
CA SER A 142 16.28 -3.13 4.60
C SER A 142 15.46 -2.02 5.23
N ASP A 143 14.15 -1.97 4.97
CA ASP A 143 13.28 -0.94 5.51
C ASP A 143 12.98 -1.19 6.99
N GLU A 144 12.92 -0.11 7.76
CA GLU A 144 12.57 -0.16 9.17
C GLU A 144 11.04 -0.32 9.39
N VAL A 145 10.25 0.17 8.44
CA VAL A 145 8.79 0.14 8.50
C VAL A 145 8.25 -0.47 7.22
N VAL A 146 7.48 -1.53 7.34
CA VAL A 146 6.97 -2.28 6.19
C VAL A 146 5.47 -2.53 6.32
N THR A 147 4.75 -2.28 5.23
CA THR A 147 3.41 -2.84 4.99
C THR A 147 3.55 -4.04 4.08
N LEU A 148 3.03 -5.19 4.50
CA LEU A 148 3.11 -6.40 3.69
C LEU A 148 2.24 -6.29 2.43
N PRO A 149 2.68 -6.84 1.29
CA PRO A 149 1.96 -6.76 0.03
C PRO A 149 0.66 -7.59 0.04
N LEU A 150 -0.37 -7.07 -0.60
CA LEU A 150 -1.67 -7.77 -0.72
C LEU A 150 -1.71 -8.75 -1.88
N THR A 151 -0.89 -8.52 -2.90
CA THR A 151 -0.87 -9.34 -4.11
C THR A 151 0.55 -9.60 -4.58
N TYR A 152 0.72 -10.70 -5.29
CA TYR A 152 1.93 -11.04 -6.05
C TYR A 152 1.51 -11.80 -7.31
N ASN A 153 2.04 -11.42 -8.48
CA ASN A 153 1.63 -11.99 -9.77
C ASN A 153 0.10 -12.02 -9.96
N SER A 154 -0.57 -10.93 -9.57
CA SER A 154 -2.05 -10.76 -9.65
C SER A 154 -2.85 -11.79 -8.85
N LYS A 155 -2.23 -12.48 -7.89
CA LYS A 155 -2.90 -13.37 -6.94
C LYS A 155 -2.76 -12.84 -5.52
N PRO A 156 -3.70 -13.11 -4.61
CA PRO A 156 -3.61 -12.64 -3.24
C PRO A 156 -2.43 -13.25 -2.49
N VAL A 157 -1.79 -12.46 -1.63
CA VAL A 157 -0.89 -12.93 -0.60
C VAL A 157 -1.70 -13.10 0.68
N GLN A 158 -1.82 -14.33 1.18
CA GLN A 158 -2.74 -14.68 2.27
C GLN A 158 -2.05 -15.18 3.52
N GLY A 159 -0.75 -15.40 3.49
CA GLY A 159 -0.04 -15.95 4.63
C GLY A 159 1.41 -15.52 4.73
N ILE A 160 1.95 -15.73 5.93
CA ILE A 160 3.36 -15.61 6.25
C ILE A 160 3.82 -17.00 6.65
N ALA A 161 4.80 -17.53 5.93
CA ALA A 161 5.30 -18.87 6.15
C ALA A 161 6.16 -18.99 7.41
N ASP A 162 6.44 -20.22 7.81
CA ASP A 162 7.34 -20.54 8.92
C ASP A 162 8.68 -19.82 8.74
N SER A 163 9.09 -19.14 9.81
CA SER A 163 10.40 -18.48 9.89
C SER A 163 10.67 -17.42 8.82
N ALA A 164 9.65 -16.86 8.15
CA ALA A 164 9.80 -15.96 7.00
C ALA A 164 10.65 -14.71 7.30
N PHE A 165 10.57 -14.16 8.51
CA PHE A 165 11.33 -13.00 8.98
C PHE A 165 12.26 -13.36 10.14
N LEU A 166 12.61 -14.63 10.29
CA LEU A 166 13.41 -15.11 11.40
C LEU A 166 14.70 -14.30 11.60
N LYS A 167 14.84 -13.68 12.78
CA LYS A 167 16.03 -12.89 13.18
C LYS A 167 16.31 -11.69 12.29
N ASP A 168 15.29 -11.10 11.67
CA ASP A 168 15.47 -9.84 10.97
C ASP A 168 15.96 -8.76 11.94
N GLU A 169 17.02 -8.04 11.53
CA GLU A 169 17.70 -7.03 12.34
C GLU A 169 17.37 -5.59 11.90
N THR A 170 16.51 -5.41 10.89
CA THR A 170 16.20 -4.12 10.28
C THR A 170 14.80 -3.64 10.61
N LEU A 171 13.83 -4.54 10.59
CA LEU A 171 12.42 -4.22 10.79
C LEU A 171 12.14 -3.69 12.20
N LYS A 172 11.50 -2.53 12.29
CA LYS A 172 11.01 -1.91 13.53
C LYS A 172 9.48 -1.97 13.65
N VAL A 173 8.77 -1.83 12.54
CA VAL A 173 7.31 -1.84 12.49
C VAL A 173 6.83 -2.63 11.28
N VAL A 174 5.88 -3.55 11.50
CA VAL A 174 5.25 -4.32 10.43
C VAL A 174 3.73 -4.14 10.47
N TYR A 175 3.17 -3.71 9.34
CA TYR A 175 1.73 -3.65 9.10
C TYR A 175 1.30 -4.85 8.27
N ILE A 176 0.46 -5.72 8.83
CA ILE A 176 -0.16 -6.84 8.12
C ILE A 176 -1.53 -6.36 7.65
N PRO A 177 -1.77 -6.18 6.34
CA PRO A 177 -3.05 -5.68 5.85
C PRO A 177 -4.15 -6.74 5.90
N SER A 178 -5.41 -6.28 5.83
CA SER A 178 -6.57 -7.17 5.71
C SER A 178 -6.46 -8.03 4.45
N GLY A 179 -6.69 -9.35 4.60
CA GLY A 179 -6.50 -10.34 3.53
C GLY A 179 -5.58 -11.49 3.95
N TYR A 180 -4.66 -11.24 4.87
CA TYR A 180 -3.88 -12.30 5.50
C TYR A 180 -4.74 -13.13 6.43
N THR A 181 -4.62 -14.45 6.36
CA THR A 181 -5.42 -15.40 7.14
C THR A 181 -4.58 -16.28 8.06
N VAL A 182 -3.30 -16.46 7.72
CA VAL A 182 -2.38 -17.36 8.44
C VAL A 182 -1.04 -16.69 8.66
N ILE A 183 -0.51 -16.82 9.87
CA ILE A 183 0.88 -16.52 10.22
C ILE A 183 1.43 -17.80 10.82
N GLU A 184 2.42 -18.38 10.18
CA GLU A 184 2.97 -19.67 10.61
C GLU A 184 3.97 -19.51 11.76
N SER A 185 4.50 -20.64 12.26
CA SER A 185 5.37 -20.68 13.44
C SER A 185 6.65 -19.87 13.22
N ALA A 186 7.14 -19.25 14.28
CA ALA A 186 8.39 -18.50 14.30
C ALA A 186 8.52 -17.40 13.22
N ALA A 187 7.41 -16.97 12.58
CA ALA A 187 7.43 -16.06 11.45
C ALA A 187 8.29 -14.80 11.70
N PHE A 188 8.22 -14.21 12.90
CA PHE A 188 9.03 -13.05 13.33
C PHE A 188 9.89 -13.39 14.58
N TYR A 189 10.26 -14.65 14.74
CA TYR A 189 11.01 -15.06 15.92
C TYR A 189 12.37 -14.40 15.99
N GLN A 190 12.68 -13.79 17.16
CA GLN A 190 13.94 -13.09 17.43
C GLN A 190 14.25 -11.90 16.50
N CYS A 191 13.25 -11.23 15.93
CA CYS A 191 13.41 -9.91 15.31
C CYS A 191 13.64 -8.87 16.41
N LYS A 192 14.87 -8.67 16.84
CA LYS A 192 15.21 -7.90 18.06
C LYS A 192 14.86 -6.41 17.96
N GLU A 193 14.89 -5.85 16.75
CA GLU A 193 14.55 -4.46 16.49
C GLU A 193 13.06 -4.25 16.28
N LEU A 194 12.26 -5.31 16.08
CA LEU A 194 10.85 -5.24 15.80
C LEU A 194 10.05 -4.84 17.05
N LYS A 195 9.68 -3.57 17.11
CA LYS A 195 9.01 -2.94 18.24
C LYS A 195 7.51 -3.10 18.19
N CYS A 196 6.94 -3.18 16.97
CA CYS A 196 5.50 -3.17 16.81
C CYS A 196 5.03 -3.96 15.59
N VAL A 197 3.94 -4.71 15.76
CA VAL A 197 3.22 -5.41 14.68
C VAL A 197 1.73 -5.12 14.77
N TYR A 198 1.09 -4.94 13.61
CA TYR A 198 -0.36 -4.75 13.46
C TYR A 198 -0.97 -5.98 12.79
N ILE A 199 -1.93 -6.61 13.46
CA ILE A 199 -2.57 -7.85 13.03
C ILE A 199 -4.06 -7.61 12.78
N PRO A 200 -4.56 -7.73 11.53
CA PRO A 200 -5.96 -7.51 11.19
C PRO A 200 -6.86 -8.66 11.66
N SER A 201 -8.16 -8.39 11.71
CA SER A 201 -9.19 -9.39 12.11
C SER A 201 -9.34 -10.56 11.11
N THR A 202 -8.80 -10.40 9.90
CA THR A 202 -8.80 -11.47 8.88
C THR A 202 -7.85 -12.63 9.25
N VAL A 203 -6.82 -12.39 10.06
CA VAL A 203 -5.92 -13.45 10.55
C VAL A 203 -6.68 -14.37 11.48
N LYS A 204 -6.69 -15.67 11.17
CA LYS A 204 -7.40 -16.72 11.92
C LYS A 204 -6.46 -17.65 12.65
N THR A 205 -5.24 -17.79 12.16
CA THR A 205 -4.26 -18.71 12.74
C THR A 205 -2.92 -18.01 12.90
N ILE A 206 -2.34 -18.13 14.10
CA ILE A 206 -0.97 -17.71 14.38
C ILE A 206 -0.27 -18.91 15.03
N GLY A 207 0.86 -19.31 14.45
CA GLY A 207 1.67 -20.44 14.92
C GLY A 207 2.50 -20.10 16.14
N ASP A 208 3.08 -21.13 16.74
CA ASP A 208 3.89 -21.01 17.95
C ASP A 208 5.13 -20.12 17.69
N TYR A 209 5.47 -19.30 18.66
CA TYR A 209 6.63 -18.40 18.66
C TYR A 209 6.63 -17.35 17.54
N ALA A 210 5.52 -17.17 16.81
CA ALA A 210 5.45 -16.28 15.67
C ALA A 210 5.97 -14.86 15.96
N PHE A 211 5.67 -14.32 17.15
CA PHE A 211 6.04 -12.97 17.57
C PHE A 211 6.90 -12.94 18.85
N HIS A 212 7.63 -13.99 19.15
CA HIS A 212 8.56 -13.96 20.28
C HIS A 212 9.71 -12.98 20.02
N GLY A 213 9.83 -11.98 20.88
CA GLY A 213 10.78 -10.88 20.79
C GLY A 213 10.16 -9.56 20.30
N VAL A 214 8.93 -9.58 19.83
CA VAL A 214 8.18 -8.35 19.49
C VAL A 214 7.61 -7.72 20.73
N ARG A 215 7.90 -6.42 20.97
CA ARG A 215 7.52 -5.72 22.19
C ARG A 215 6.03 -5.40 22.29
N THR A 216 5.46 -4.84 21.21
CA THR A 216 4.07 -4.39 21.19
C THR A 216 3.34 -4.98 20.00
N ILE A 217 2.18 -5.56 20.26
CA ILE A 217 1.32 -6.15 19.22
C ILE A 217 -0.05 -5.50 19.31
N PHE A 218 -0.53 -4.94 18.21
CA PHE A 218 -1.90 -4.45 18.06
C PHE A 218 -2.70 -5.44 17.24
N THR A 219 -3.86 -5.86 17.72
CA THR A 219 -4.74 -6.75 16.97
C THR A 219 -6.20 -6.32 17.09
N GLU A 220 -6.95 -6.47 16.01
CA GLU A 220 -8.40 -6.30 15.97
C GLU A 220 -9.13 -7.47 16.66
N ASN A 221 -8.48 -8.61 16.85
CA ASN A 221 -9.03 -9.80 17.48
C ASN A 221 -8.76 -9.83 19.00
N GLN A 222 -9.43 -10.74 19.69
CA GLN A 222 -9.11 -11.07 21.08
C GLN A 222 -7.94 -12.07 21.15
N THR A 223 -7.15 -12.03 22.22
CA THR A 223 -5.97 -12.89 22.39
C THR A 223 -6.27 -14.38 22.38
N ASN A 224 -7.46 -14.77 22.87
CA ASN A 224 -7.89 -16.18 22.93
C ASN A 224 -8.27 -16.77 21.54
N THR A 225 -8.17 -15.99 20.48
CA THR A 225 -8.40 -16.45 19.10
C THR A 225 -7.29 -17.36 18.60
N TYR A 226 -6.08 -17.27 19.17
CA TYR A 226 -4.87 -17.93 18.70
C TYR A 226 -4.32 -18.99 19.66
N THR A 227 -3.27 -19.72 19.27
CA THR A 227 -2.58 -20.69 20.16
C THR A 227 -1.96 -19.99 21.37
N SER A 228 -1.60 -20.75 22.42
CA SER A 228 -1.12 -20.15 23.68
C SER A 228 0.31 -19.60 23.62
N ASN A 229 1.12 -19.98 22.63
CA ASN A 229 2.56 -19.65 22.59
C ASN A 229 2.97 -18.75 21.44
N TRP A 230 2.06 -17.99 20.85
CA TRP A 230 2.36 -17.20 19.65
C TRP A 230 3.17 -15.92 19.94
N TYR A 231 3.20 -15.45 21.17
CA TYR A 231 4.00 -14.29 21.62
C TYR A 231 4.66 -14.58 22.99
N ASP A 232 5.56 -13.72 23.43
CA ASP A 232 6.25 -13.84 24.73
C ASP A 232 5.52 -13.01 25.81
N GLU A 233 4.71 -13.65 26.63
CA GLU A 233 3.92 -13.00 27.68
C GLU A 233 4.76 -12.18 28.69
N ASN A 234 6.04 -12.48 28.83
CA ASN A 234 6.94 -11.79 29.76
C ASN A 234 7.59 -10.54 29.17
N ASN A 235 7.69 -10.46 27.83
CA ASN A 235 8.43 -9.40 27.12
C ASN A 235 7.60 -8.69 26.06
N SER A 236 6.32 -9.02 25.91
CA SER A 236 5.42 -8.43 24.92
C SER A 236 4.11 -8.00 25.56
N TYR A 237 3.51 -6.98 25.00
CA TYR A 237 2.13 -6.60 25.32
C TYR A 237 1.25 -6.63 24.07
N VAL A 238 0.03 -7.19 24.23
CA VAL A 238 -0.95 -7.31 23.15
C VAL A 238 -2.14 -6.40 23.43
N HIS A 239 -2.28 -5.36 22.59
CA HIS A 239 -3.49 -4.54 22.55
C HIS A 239 -4.54 -5.24 21.70
N THR A 240 -5.67 -5.58 22.27
CA THR A 240 -6.76 -6.31 21.60
C THR A 240 -7.95 -5.42 21.28
N ASN A 241 -8.78 -5.84 20.32
CA ASN A 241 -9.97 -5.10 19.89
C ASN A 241 -9.66 -3.66 19.44
N ILE A 242 -8.49 -3.46 18.83
CA ILE A 242 -8.08 -2.14 18.35
C ILE A 242 -8.75 -1.87 17.00
N ASP A 243 -9.45 -0.74 16.89
CA ASP A 243 -9.78 -0.19 15.58
C ASP A 243 -8.52 0.41 14.95
N MET A 244 -7.97 -0.26 13.94
CA MET A 244 -6.74 0.16 13.26
C MET A 244 -6.88 1.52 12.58
N ASN A 245 -8.11 1.98 12.28
CA ASN A 245 -8.33 3.32 11.70
C ASN A 245 -8.13 4.42 12.75
N SER A 246 -8.28 4.12 14.03
CA SER A 246 -8.05 5.07 15.14
C SER A 246 -6.60 5.08 15.62
N LEU A 247 -5.76 4.17 15.15
CA LEU A 247 -4.36 4.06 15.54
C LEU A 247 -3.47 4.85 14.57
N VAL A 248 -2.79 5.87 15.07
CA VAL A 248 -1.97 6.79 14.27
C VAL A 248 -0.54 6.81 14.76
N THR A 249 0.42 6.71 13.85
CA THR A 249 1.84 6.90 14.13
C THR A 249 2.26 8.31 13.71
N CYS A 250 2.90 9.04 14.61
CA CYS A 250 3.49 10.33 14.35
C CYS A 250 4.85 10.42 15.06
N ASN A 251 5.92 10.63 14.29
CA ASN A 251 7.29 10.50 14.76
C ASN A 251 7.50 9.14 15.47
N ASP A 252 8.09 9.16 16.66
CA ASP A 252 8.33 7.96 17.47
C ASP A 252 7.16 7.54 18.36
N TYR A 253 5.99 8.15 18.21
CA TYR A 253 4.84 7.91 19.06
C TYR A 253 3.65 7.33 18.28
N GLN A 254 2.90 6.45 18.94
CA GLN A 254 1.65 5.90 18.44
C GLN A 254 0.50 6.29 19.38
N TYR A 255 -0.59 6.72 18.76
CA TYR A 255 -1.76 7.26 19.44
C TYR A 255 -3.01 6.50 19.03
N LEU A 256 -3.89 6.24 19.99
CA LEU A 256 -5.30 5.97 19.70
C LEU A 256 -6.05 7.30 19.71
N VAL A 257 -6.65 7.61 18.56
CA VAL A 257 -7.38 8.87 18.32
C VAL A 257 -8.86 8.56 18.21
N ASN A 258 -9.57 8.70 19.33
CA ASN A 258 -11.02 8.58 19.43
C ASN A 258 -11.61 9.95 19.84
N GLU A 259 -12.52 9.99 20.81
CA GLU A 259 -12.95 11.23 21.42
C GLU A 259 -11.77 11.94 22.11
N GLU A 260 -10.93 11.17 22.78
CA GLU A 260 -9.67 11.59 23.39
C GLU A 260 -8.46 11.04 22.63
N VAL A 261 -7.28 11.61 22.86
CA VAL A 261 -6.02 11.14 22.33
C VAL A 261 -5.21 10.47 23.44
N THR A 262 -4.95 9.18 23.27
CA THR A 262 -4.13 8.40 24.20
C THR A 262 -2.82 7.99 23.52
N LEU A 263 -1.68 8.26 24.16
CA LEU A 263 -0.38 7.75 23.72
C LEU A 263 -0.27 6.27 24.10
N VAL A 264 -0.17 5.39 23.13
CA VAL A 264 -0.24 3.93 23.37
C VAL A 264 1.05 3.18 23.09
N ASN A 265 2.03 3.79 22.41
CA ASN A 265 3.33 3.17 22.22
C ASN A 265 4.41 4.21 21.89
N TYR A 266 5.64 3.93 22.29
CA TYR A 266 6.83 4.69 21.96
C TYR A 266 7.84 3.84 21.19
N LEU A 267 8.15 4.25 19.97
CA LEU A 267 9.03 3.53 19.03
C LEU A 267 10.49 4.00 19.11
N GLY A 268 10.74 5.16 19.74
CA GLY A 268 12.06 5.77 19.81
C GLY A 268 13.08 5.01 20.68
N ASN A 269 14.31 5.49 20.64
CA ASN A 269 15.45 4.95 21.39
C ASN A 269 16.17 5.98 22.27
N GLU A 270 15.59 7.19 22.37
CA GLU A 270 16.20 8.26 23.15
C GLU A 270 16.23 7.91 24.65
N LYS A 271 17.27 8.40 25.34
CA LYS A 271 17.43 8.23 26.78
C LYS A 271 16.56 9.18 27.59
N THR A 272 16.41 10.40 27.09
CA THR A 272 15.61 11.47 27.70
C THR A 272 14.60 11.97 26.69
N ILE A 273 13.32 11.96 27.03
CA ILE A 273 12.25 12.46 26.20
C ILE A 273 11.37 13.47 26.91
N THR A 274 10.82 14.39 26.14
CA THR A 274 9.68 15.22 26.55
C THR A 274 8.47 14.76 25.75
N LEU A 275 7.40 14.36 26.44
CA LEU A 275 6.18 13.89 25.78
C LEU A 275 5.51 15.04 25.03
N PRO A 276 4.92 14.79 23.87
CA PRO A 276 4.13 15.78 23.15
C PRO A 276 2.87 16.16 23.94
N SER A 277 2.53 17.44 24.00
CA SER A 277 1.35 17.93 24.71
C SER A 277 0.05 17.81 23.90
N GLU A 278 0.18 17.76 22.58
CA GLU A 278 -0.97 17.72 21.65
C GLU A 278 -0.69 16.87 20.42
N PHE A 279 -1.75 16.36 19.81
CA PHE A 279 -1.75 15.71 18.52
C PHE A 279 -2.96 16.19 17.71
N ASN A 280 -2.75 16.72 16.49
CA ASN A 280 -3.80 17.28 15.63
C ASN A 280 -4.71 18.30 16.33
N ASN A 281 -4.13 19.25 17.09
CA ASN A 281 -4.81 20.27 17.89
C ASN A 281 -5.75 19.71 18.99
N LYS A 282 -5.55 18.47 19.40
CA LYS A 282 -6.19 17.88 20.58
C LYS A 282 -5.14 17.62 21.65
N GLU A 283 -5.43 17.96 22.88
CA GLU A 283 -4.53 17.67 24.00
C GLU A 283 -4.39 16.15 24.18
N ILE A 284 -3.16 15.72 24.49
CA ILE A 284 -2.89 14.36 24.90
C ILE A 284 -2.98 14.33 26.42
N THR A 285 -3.96 13.62 26.93
CA THR A 285 -4.28 13.61 28.38
C THR A 285 -3.87 12.33 29.08
N SER A 286 -3.55 11.28 28.31
CA SER A 286 -3.27 9.96 28.90
C SER A 286 -2.12 9.23 28.22
N VAL A 287 -1.39 8.48 29.03
CA VAL A 287 -0.45 7.43 28.61
C VAL A 287 -1.17 6.10 28.81
N GLY A 288 -1.37 5.36 27.74
CA GLY A 288 -2.05 4.08 27.77
C GLY A 288 -1.23 2.95 28.42
N PRO A 289 -1.84 1.79 28.61
CA PRO A 289 -1.18 0.66 29.25
C PRO A 289 0.00 0.20 28.40
N TYR A 290 1.11 -0.10 29.06
CA TYR A 290 2.35 -0.60 28.45
C TYR A 290 2.99 0.30 27.39
N ALA A 291 2.59 1.56 27.26
CA ALA A 291 3.04 2.49 26.20
C ALA A 291 4.57 2.61 26.09
N PHE A 292 5.28 2.52 27.17
CA PHE A 292 6.76 2.55 27.21
C PHE A 292 7.36 1.22 27.68
N ALA A 293 6.56 0.22 27.92
CA ALA A 293 7.02 -1.03 28.51
C ALA A 293 8.19 -1.65 27.73
N PHE A 294 9.08 -2.33 28.45
CA PHE A 294 10.26 -3.01 27.92
C PHE A 294 11.29 -2.09 27.22
N ASN A 295 11.15 -0.77 27.39
CA ASN A 295 12.14 0.17 26.88
C ASN A 295 13.35 0.24 27.83
N LYS A 296 14.46 -0.39 27.39
CA LYS A 296 15.69 -0.46 28.19
C LYS A 296 16.59 0.76 28.03
N ASN A 297 16.31 1.65 27.05
CA ASN A 297 17.16 2.80 26.80
C ASN A 297 16.70 4.06 27.52
N LEU A 298 15.42 4.15 27.86
CA LEU A 298 14.80 5.33 28.44
C LEU A 298 15.25 5.52 29.90
N GLU A 299 15.84 6.66 30.20
CA GLU A 299 16.36 7.05 31.52
C GLU A 299 15.49 8.15 32.18
N GLU A 300 14.91 9.06 31.37
CA GLU A 300 14.15 10.21 31.85
C GLU A 300 12.96 10.55 30.94
N ILE A 301 11.82 10.87 31.56
CA ILE A 301 10.62 11.35 30.87
C ILE A 301 10.13 12.66 31.49
N ASN A 302 9.93 13.68 30.65
CA ASN A 302 9.31 14.94 31.03
C ASN A 302 7.87 14.98 30.54
N PHE A 303 6.92 15.11 31.46
CA PHE A 303 5.49 15.19 31.19
C PHE A 303 5.05 16.64 31.08
N PRO A 304 4.38 17.05 29.97
CA PRO A 304 3.60 18.28 29.95
C PRO A 304 2.44 18.24 30.96
N SER A 305 1.96 19.41 31.33
CA SER A 305 0.86 19.55 32.29
C SER A 305 -0.50 19.01 31.81
N SER A 306 -0.64 18.75 30.51
CA SER A 306 -1.86 18.18 29.93
C SER A 306 -2.12 16.71 30.34
N TYR A 307 -1.08 15.98 30.74
CA TYR A 307 -1.22 14.57 31.12
C TYR A 307 -1.81 14.42 32.51
N VAL A 308 -2.97 13.80 32.60
CA VAL A 308 -3.70 13.56 33.86
C VAL A 308 -3.78 12.08 34.24
N THR A 309 -3.56 11.19 33.28
CA THR A 309 -3.67 9.74 33.48
C THR A 309 -2.45 9.02 32.95
N VAL A 310 -1.91 8.13 33.75
CA VAL A 310 -0.91 7.11 33.36
C VAL A 310 -1.51 5.75 33.70
N GLU A 311 -1.75 4.97 32.69
CA GLU A 311 -2.41 3.68 32.83
C GLU A 311 -1.47 2.60 33.41
N ASN A 312 -2.07 1.48 33.81
CA ASN A 312 -1.34 0.38 34.42
C ASN A 312 -0.19 -0.12 33.54
N ASN A 313 0.96 -0.36 34.18
CA ASN A 313 2.13 -0.92 33.52
C ASN A 313 2.70 -0.08 32.35
N ALA A 314 2.32 1.20 32.22
CA ALA A 314 2.82 2.08 31.16
C ALA A 314 4.34 2.04 31.02
N PHE A 315 5.07 1.86 32.12
CA PHE A 315 6.54 1.79 32.20
C PHE A 315 7.05 0.42 32.68
N ASN A 316 6.28 -0.63 32.51
CA ASN A 316 6.68 -1.96 32.96
C ASN A 316 8.03 -2.37 32.32
N ASN A 317 8.95 -2.90 33.13
CA ASN A 317 10.28 -3.33 32.68
C ASN A 317 11.12 -2.24 31.95
N CYS A 318 10.91 -0.95 32.25
CA CYS A 318 11.82 0.13 31.88
C CYS A 318 12.99 0.15 32.87
N GLU A 319 13.95 -0.76 32.70
CA GLU A 319 15.00 -1.07 33.70
C GLU A 319 15.89 0.13 34.03
N ASN A 320 16.07 1.07 33.08
CA ASN A 320 16.95 2.24 33.24
C ASN A 320 16.19 3.54 33.53
N LEU A 321 14.88 3.52 33.60
CA LEU A 321 14.07 4.71 33.86
C LEU A 321 14.18 5.12 35.33
N VAL A 322 14.83 6.25 35.60
CA VAL A 322 15.11 6.76 36.97
C VAL A 322 14.42 8.08 37.28
N ASN A 323 14.03 8.85 36.25
CA ASN A 323 13.45 10.17 36.43
C ASN A 323 12.11 10.33 35.70
N LEU A 324 11.09 10.79 36.43
CA LEU A 324 9.83 11.27 35.89
C LEU A 324 9.61 12.72 36.37
N THR A 325 9.59 13.66 35.46
CA THR A 325 9.39 15.08 35.74
C THR A 325 8.04 15.54 35.26
N LEU A 326 7.26 16.15 36.15
CA LEU A 326 5.97 16.77 35.82
C LEU A 326 6.19 18.28 35.64
N SER A 327 5.81 18.82 34.47
CA SER A 327 5.80 20.26 34.28
C SER A 327 4.70 20.88 35.15
N SER A 328 5.06 21.78 36.05
CA SER A 328 4.08 22.61 36.80
C SER A 328 3.46 23.64 35.84
N ASN A 329 2.15 23.81 35.92
CA ASN A 329 1.45 24.91 35.27
C ASN A 329 1.94 26.26 35.75
#